data_e342b5d8290e35779810fd4cfe40636b
#
_entry.id   e342b5d8290e35779810fd4cfe40636b
#
_cell.length_a   1.000
_cell.length_b   1.000
_cell.length_c   1.000
_cell.angle_alpha   90.00
_cell.angle_beta   90.00
_cell.angle_gamma   90.00
#
_symmetry.space_group_name_H-M   'P 1'
#
loop_
_entity.id
_entity.type
_entity.pdbx_description
1 polymer ?
#
loop_
_entity_poly.entity_id
_entity_poly.type
_entity_poly.pdbx_seq_one_letter_code
_entity_poly.pdbx_strand_id
1 'polypeptide(L)'
;MKNIRTTALVLLLTMLLASCGSSAPGFSVGTSGDTASIGAELSGSSYTPVDAEAYDYMANDLTGFIKLGAYENIPVTKESGALTDEEFEDEVDYMLQSYSYYETITDRQVEEGETVLADYSGYLDGVQFEGGTAANQTITAASGTGYIEGFAEAFIGQMPGVEFDFDVTFPADYGNTDLAGKEVTFVCTIHSIQGSEAIVPELTDEFVQENFGYNNVTEFNILFREEVQAQKEYYVESNMYSELWLAVVDNAELIAYPGQEVERIYGERRAMYEEYAGYYGVDYDTFLTNYAGLTDEDLYAESQKYVKEDLVMYQLIKELNFEVTEEEYAEGMAFFADYYGATEEELISYYGEETMRTTILWQSLMEKIAETAVITEG
;
A
#
# COMPACT_ATOMS: atom_id res chain seq x y z
N MET A 1 -9.01 -17.20 0.13
CA MET A 1 -8.59 -16.58 -1.15
C MET A 1 -8.61 -15.04 -1.15
N LYS A 2 -9.00 -14.34 -0.10
CA LYS A 2 -9.14 -12.87 -0.12
C LYS A 2 -7.95 -12.06 0.41
N ASN A 3 -6.96 -12.64 1.08
CA ASN A 3 -5.97 -11.86 1.84
C ASN A 3 -4.50 -11.93 1.37
N ILE A 4 -4.14 -12.84 0.47
CA ILE A 4 -2.73 -12.96 0.02
C ILE A 4 -2.43 -12.02 -1.18
N ARG A 5 -3.48 -11.58 -1.90
CA ARG A 5 -3.35 -10.78 -3.13
C ARG A 5 -3.08 -9.28 -2.94
N THR A 6 -3.02 -8.77 -1.70
CA THR A 6 -3.05 -7.32 -1.45
C THR A 6 -1.69 -6.63 -1.34
N THR A 7 -0.58 -7.34 -1.14
CA THR A 7 0.69 -6.71 -0.74
C THR A 7 1.67 -6.45 -1.90
N ALA A 8 1.67 -7.27 -2.96
CA ALA A 8 2.56 -7.07 -4.11
C ALA A 8 2.04 -6.03 -5.13
N LEU A 9 0.82 -5.59 -4.97
CA LEU A 9 0.00 -4.91 -5.95
C LEU A 9 0.14 -3.40 -5.99
N VAL A 10 0.55 -2.80 -4.89
CA VAL A 10 0.61 -1.33 -4.74
C VAL A 10 1.74 -0.72 -5.58
N LEU A 11 2.78 -1.50 -5.92
CA LEU A 11 3.97 -0.98 -6.60
C LEU A 11 3.81 -0.80 -8.12
N LEU A 12 3.05 -1.63 -8.82
CA LEU A 12 2.91 -1.51 -10.28
C LEU A 12 1.85 -0.50 -10.70
N LEU A 13 0.74 -0.44 -9.98
CA LEU A 13 -0.29 0.56 -10.27
C LEU A 13 0.14 1.97 -9.84
N THR A 14 1.01 2.10 -8.82
CA THR A 14 1.58 3.40 -8.43
C THR A 14 2.55 3.96 -9.46
N MET A 15 3.25 3.14 -10.23
CA MET A 15 4.08 3.62 -11.36
C MET A 15 3.22 4.06 -12.55
N LEU A 16 2.09 3.40 -12.81
CA LEU A 16 1.17 3.75 -13.90
C LEU A 16 0.21 4.89 -13.55
N LEU A 17 -0.22 5.01 -12.28
CA LEU A 17 -1.07 6.11 -11.82
C LEU A 17 -0.34 7.45 -11.73
N ALA A 18 0.98 7.43 -11.71
CA ALA A 18 1.77 8.64 -11.71
C ALA A 18 1.91 9.28 -13.11
N SER A 19 1.66 8.53 -14.19
CA SER A 19 1.67 9.06 -15.56
C SER A 19 0.30 9.60 -15.99
N CYS A 20 -0.79 9.16 -15.38
CA CYS A 20 -2.12 9.67 -15.70
C CYS A 20 -2.57 10.61 -14.59
N GLY A 21 -2.71 11.89 -14.90
CA GLY A 21 -3.15 12.95 -13.98
C GLY A 21 -4.59 12.81 -13.47
N SER A 22 -4.99 11.61 -13.06
CA SER A 22 -6.26 11.34 -12.41
C SER A 22 -6.03 11.20 -10.90
N SER A 23 -6.66 12.10 -10.13
CA SER A 23 -6.75 12.06 -8.68
C SER A 23 -7.16 10.66 -8.22
N ALA A 24 -6.29 9.98 -7.47
CA ALA A 24 -6.63 8.75 -6.78
C ALA A 24 -7.82 9.02 -5.85
N PRO A 25 -8.93 8.25 -5.94
CA PRO A 25 -10.02 8.38 -5.01
C PRO A 25 -9.54 8.00 -3.60
N GLY A 26 -9.77 8.89 -2.64
CA GLY A 26 -9.40 8.71 -1.25
C GLY A 26 -9.97 7.43 -0.67
N PHE A 27 -9.16 6.73 0.09
CA PHE A 27 -9.53 5.55 0.87
C PHE A 27 -10.53 5.97 1.95
N SER A 28 -11.83 5.88 1.66
CA SER A 28 -12.88 6.18 2.62
C SER A 28 -13.14 4.96 3.49
N VAL A 29 -12.47 4.89 4.62
CA VAL A 29 -12.98 4.13 5.77
C VAL A 29 -14.06 4.99 6.41
N GLY A 30 -15.30 4.57 6.28
CA GLY A 30 -16.44 5.30 6.85
C GLY A 30 -16.33 5.39 8.37
N THR A 31 -16.06 6.58 8.85
CA THR A 31 -16.43 7.04 10.19
C THR A 31 -17.16 8.35 10.03
N SER A 32 -18.45 8.34 10.37
CA SER A 32 -19.26 9.53 10.52
C SER A 32 -18.74 10.36 11.68
N GLY A 33 -18.27 11.58 11.42
CA GLY A 33 -17.97 12.55 12.46
C GLY A 33 -17.03 13.65 11.95
N ASP A 34 -17.57 14.85 11.80
CA ASP A 34 -16.92 16.15 11.60
C ASP A 34 -15.38 16.21 11.60
N THR A 35 -14.77 16.15 10.43
CA THR A 35 -13.34 16.44 10.23
C THR A 35 -13.09 17.67 9.34
N ALA A 36 -13.99 18.60 9.28
CA ALA A 36 -13.89 19.79 8.41
C ALA A 36 -13.01 20.92 8.95
N SER A 37 -12.25 20.75 10.04
CA SER A 37 -11.51 21.90 10.62
C SER A 37 -10.04 21.64 11.04
N ILE A 38 -9.45 20.48 10.81
CA ILE A 38 -8.07 20.21 11.23
C ILE A 38 -7.04 20.44 10.10
N GLY A 39 -7.45 20.41 8.84
CA GLY A 39 -6.53 20.54 7.69
C GLY A 39 -5.95 21.94 7.44
N ALA A 40 -6.48 22.99 8.06
CA ALA A 40 -6.13 24.37 7.71
C ALA A 40 -4.99 25.00 8.58
N GLU A 41 -4.56 24.36 9.67
CA GLU A 41 -3.58 24.95 10.60
C GLU A 41 -2.18 24.30 10.54
N LEU A 42 -1.97 23.18 9.83
CA LEU A 42 -0.68 22.47 9.79
C LEU A 42 0.15 22.72 8.52
N SER A 43 -0.39 23.36 7.47
CA SER A 43 0.38 23.63 6.26
C SER A 43 1.15 24.94 6.37
N GLY A 44 2.40 24.86 6.79
CA GLY A 44 3.37 25.96 6.71
C GLY A 44 3.93 26.16 5.29
N SER A 45 3.34 25.55 4.27
CA SER A 45 3.79 25.61 2.89
C SER A 45 3.33 26.88 2.20
N SER A 46 4.27 27.65 1.65
CA SER A 46 4.01 28.81 0.80
C SER A 46 3.71 28.42 -0.66
N TYR A 47 3.51 27.14 -0.95
CA TYR A 47 3.19 26.65 -2.28
C TYR A 47 1.78 27.06 -2.70
N THR A 48 1.66 27.61 -3.89
CA THR A 48 0.38 27.92 -4.52
C THR A 48 0.24 27.02 -5.74
N PRO A 49 -0.73 26.09 -5.76
CA PRO A 49 -0.98 25.24 -6.92
C PRO A 49 -1.18 26.06 -8.18
N VAL A 50 -0.67 25.58 -9.29
CA VAL A 50 -0.93 26.16 -10.62
C VAL A 50 -2.30 25.70 -11.06
N ASP A 51 -3.19 26.66 -11.36
CA ASP A 51 -4.49 26.40 -11.98
C ASP A 51 -4.27 26.28 -13.50
N ALA A 52 -3.80 25.11 -13.94
CA ALA A 52 -3.59 24.78 -15.35
C ALA A 52 -4.45 23.58 -15.73
N GLU A 53 -5.07 23.63 -16.91
CA GLU A 53 -5.72 22.46 -17.49
C GLU A 53 -4.67 21.45 -17.93
N ALA A 54 -4.99 20.15 -17.83
CA ALA A 54 -4.15 19.07 -18.31
C ALA A 54 -3.84 19.23 -19.81
N TYR A 55 -2.60 18.99 -20.19
CA TYR A 55 -2.20 19.10 -21.59
C TYR A 55 -2.78 17.94 -22.41
N ASP A 56 -3.52 18.26 -23.44
CA ASP A 56 -4.08 17.25 -24.34
C ASP A 56 -3.00 16.75 -25.33
N TYR A 57 -2.31 15.69 -24.93
CA TYR A 57 -1.26 15.07 -25.73
C TYR A 57 -1.78 14.48 -27.04
N MET A 58 -3.02 14.00 -27.08
CA MET A 58 -3.60 13.42 -28.30
C MET A 58 -3.98 14.47 -29.33
N ALA A 59 -4.59 15.58 -28.91
CA ALA A 59 -5.04 16.61 -29.82
C ALA A 59 -3.91 17.50 -30.38
N ASN A 60 -2.79 17.62 -29.67
CA ASN A 60 -1.73 18.56 -30.02
C ASN A 60 -0.57 17.91 -30.81
N ASP A 61 0.13 18.68 -31.63
CA ASP A 61 1.37 18.28 -32.25
C ASP A 61 2.52 18.29 -31.22
N LEU A 62 3.14 17.12 -31.00
CA LEU A 62 4.19 16.93 -30.00
C LEU A 62 5.61 17.11 -30.52
N THR A 63 5.79 17.30 -31.84
CA THR A 63 7.10 17.38 -32.48
C THR A 63 7.97 18.58 -32.04
N GLY A 64 7.34 19.59 -31.45
CA GLY A 64 8.03 20.73 -30.82
C GLY A 64 8.50 20.46 -29.38
N PHE A 65 8.10 19.37 -28.77
CA PHE A 65 8.39 19.03 -27.38
C PHE A 65 9.28 17.81 -27.24
N ILE A 66 9.08 16.81 -28.10
CA ILE A 66 9.82 15.54 -28.05
C ILE A 66 10.18 15.08 -29.46
N LYS A 67 11.36 14.47 -29.59
CA LYS A 67 11.79 13.77 -30.79
C LYS A 67 12.14 12.34 -30.40
N LEU A 68 11.42 11.37 -30.95
CA LEU A 68 11.66 9.96 -30.69
C LEU A 68 13.07 9.55 -31.14
N GLY A 69 13.72 8.75 -30.33
CA GLY A 69 14.93 8.03 -30.67
C GLY A 69 14.61 6.63 -31.23
N ALA A 70 15.53 5.70 -31.04
CA ALA A 70 15.26 4.29 -31.36
C ALA A 70 14.28 3.71 -30.37
N TYR A 71 13.19 3.12 -30.85
CA TYR A 71 12.22 2.36 -30.10
C TYR A 71 12.02 0.93 -30.63
N GLU A 72 12.67 0.61 -31.74
CA GLU A 72 12.78 -0.73 -32.34
C GLU A 72 14.17 -1.31 -32.09
N ASN A 73 14.27 -2.65 -32.03
CA ASN A 73 15.52 -3.38 -31.85
C ASN A 73 16.27 -3.00 -30.55
N ILE A 74 15.55 -2.59 -29.55
CA ILE A 74 16.13 -2.27 -28.22
C ILE A 74 16.61 -3.56 -27.56
N PRO A 75 17.88 -3.64 -27.12
CA PRO A 75 18.35 -4.79 -26.36
C PRO A 75 17.78 -4.74 -24.94
N VAL A 76 17.20 -5.84 -24.50
CA VAL A 76 16.67 -6.00 -23.14
C VAL A 76 16.94 -7.41 -22.65
N THR A 77 17.16 -7.57 -21.35
CA THR A 77 17.34 -8.88 -20.73
C THR A 77 16.05 -9.30 -20.04
N LYS A 78 15.54 -10.48 -20.39
CA LYS A 78 14.44 -11.12 -19.67
C LYS A 78 15.01 -12.17 -18.73
N GLU A 79 14.82 -11.99 -17.44
CA GLU A 79 15.20 -12.98 -16.44
C GLU A 79 14.39 -14.28 -16.61
N SER A 80 14.90 -15.38 -16.03
CA SER A 80 14.17 -16.64 -16.09
C SER A 80 12.86 -16.56 -15.30
N GLY A 81 11.74 -16.78 -15.97
CA GLY A 81 10.43 -16.93 -15.35
C GLY A 81 10.21 -18.29 -14.68
N ALA A 82 11.13 -19.27 -14.85
CA ALA A 82 10.97 -20.59 -14.26
C ALA A 82 11.09 -20.55 -12.73
N LEU A 83 10.10 -21.11 -12.03
CA LEU A 83 10.10 -21.22 -10.58
C LEU A 83 10.93 -22.43 -10.16
N THR A 84 11.98 -22.20 -9.37
CA THR A 84 12.79 -23.28 -8.77
C THR A 84 12.07 -23.90 -7.58
N ASP A 85 12.54 -25.08 -7.13
CA ASP A 85 12.00 -25.70 -5.93
C ASP A 85 12.32 -24.89 -4.68
N GLU A 86 13.50 -24.29 -4.61
CA GLU A 86 13.91 -23.42 -3.48
C GLU A 86 13.01 -22.19 -3.36
N GLU A 87 12.77 -21.47 -4.46
CA GLU A 87 11.85 -20.31 -4.47
C GLU A 87 10.42 -20.70 -4.09
N PHE A 88 9.97 -21.88 -4.51
CA PHE A 88 8.65 -22.36 -4.11
C PHE A 88 8.58 -22.70 -2.62
N GLU A 89 9.62 -23.32 -2.06
CA GLU A 89 9.73 -23.60 -0.62
C GLU A 89 9.74 -22.27 0.17
N ASP A 90 10.47 -21.26 -0.27
CA ASP A 90 10.50 -19.94 0.35
C ASP A 90 9.11 -19.26 0.35
N GLU A 91 8.34 -19.38 -0.74
CA GLU A 91 6.98 -18.84 -0.80
C GLU A 91 6.01 -19.59 0.13
N VAL A 92 6.15 -20.91 0.25
CA VAL A 92 5.39 -21.70 1.23
C VAL A 92 5.72 -21.29 2.65
N ASP A 93 7.00 -21.12 2.96
CA ASP A 93 7.45 -20.69 4.28
C ASP A 93 6.97 -19.26 4.60
N TYR A 94 7.04 -18.35 3.64
CA TYR A 94 6.50 -16.99 3.78
C TYR A 94 4.98 -17.00 4.02
N MET A 95 4.25 -17.79 3.27
CA MET A 95 2.82 -17.99 3.47
C MET A 95 2.53 -18.54 4.87
N LEU A 96 3.23 -19.58 5.33
CA LEU A 96 3.04 -20.14 6.67
C LEU A 96 3.37 -19.13 7.78
N GLN A 97 4.40 -18.30 7.61
CA GLN A 97 4.73 -17.22 8.55
C GLN A 97 3.59 -16.21 8.71
N SER A 98 2.82 -15.93 7.65
CA SER A 98 1.65 -15.04 7.73
C SER A 98 0.51 -15.60 8.58
N TYR A 99 0.51 -16.90 8.83
CA TYR A 99 -0.42 -17.62 9.72
C TYR A 99 0.18 -17.91 11.09
N SER A 100 1.34 -17.33 11.43
CA SER A 100 1.93 -17.52 12.74
C SER A 100 1.00 -17.01 13.84
N TYR A 101 1.02 -17.70 14.95
CA TYR A 101 0.23 -17.39 16.14
C TYR A 101 1.10 -17.49 17.38
N TYR A 102 0.61 -16.96 18.48
CA TYR A 102 1.28 -17.07 19.77
C TYR A 102 0.54 -18.06 20.66
N GLU A 103 1.29 -18.81 21.48
CA GLU A 103 0.69 -19.65 22.52
C GLU A 103 -0.22 -18.82 23.43
N THR A 104 -1.38 -19.36 23.74
CA THR A 104 -2.33 -18.76 24.68
C THR A 104 -2.12 -19.37 26.05
N ILE A 105 -1.61 -18.60 27.02
CA ILE A 105 -1.28 -19.04 28.36
C ILE A 105 -2.34 -18.47 29.33
N THR A 106 -2.98 -19.34 30.10
CA THR A 106 -4.08 -18.95 31.01
C THR A 106 -3.92 -19.47 32.44
N ASP A 107 -2.86 -20.21 32.72
CA ASP A 107 -2.70 -21.02 33.98
C ASP A 107 -1.62 -20.47 34.92
N ARG A 108 -1.06 -19.31 34.65
CA ARG A 108 -0.07 -18.64 35.51
C ARG A 108 -0.26 -17.13 35.53
N GLN A 109 0.43 -16.49 36.47
CA GLN A 109 0.45 -15.03 36.59
C GLN A 109 1.28 -14.39 35.47
N VAL A 110 0.94 -13.14 35.10
CA VAL A 110 1.65 -12.28 34.19
C VAL A 110 3.00 -11.87 34.78
N GLU A 111 4.05 -12.02 34.00
CA GLU A 111 5.40 -11.53 34.33
C GLU A 111 5.67 -10.17 33.67
N GLU A 112 6.64 -9.42 34.20
CA GLU A 112 7.04 -8.13 33.63
C GLU A 112 7.54 -8.28 32.17
N GLY A 113 7.06 -7.44 31.27
CA GLY A 113 7.41 -7.46 29.84
C GLY A 113 6.55 -8.39 28.98
N GLU A 114 5.67 -9.16 29.59
CA GLU A 114 4.75 -10.02 28.85
C GLU A 114 3.59 -9.24 28.26
N THR A 115 3.08 -9.74 27.15
CA THR A 115 1.93 -9.19 26.45
C THR A 115 0.68 -9.98 26.83
N VAL A 116 -0.39 -9.29 27.15
CA VAL A 116 -1.68 -9.88 27.50
C VAL A 116 -2.79 -9.41 26.57
N LEU A 117 -3.78 -10.27 26.37
CA LEU A 117 -5.07 -9.90 25.79
C LEU A 117 -6.04 -9.63 26.93
N ALA A 118 -6.60 -8.42 27.00
CA ALA A 118 -7.42 -8.01 28.12
C ALA A 118 -8.56 -7.05 27.75
N ASP A 119 -9.58 -7.04 28.59
CA ASP A 119 -10.62 -6.01 28.63
C ASP A 119 -10.34 -5.06 29.78
N TYR A 120 -10.68 -3.78 29.60
CA TYR A 120 -10.64 -2.80 30.67
C TYR A 120 -11.80 -1.81 30.59
N SER A 121 -12.19 -1.28 31.75
CA SER A 121 -13.18 -0.21 31.91
C SER A 121 -12.73 0.78 32.96
N GLY A 122 -12.65 2.07 32.59
CA GLY A 122 -12.20 3.15 33.46
C GLY A 122 -13.34 3.96 34.05
N TYR A 123 -13.23 4.30 35.34
CA TYR A 123 -14.23 5.01 36.12
C TYR A 123 -13.62 6.21 36.83
N LEU A 124 -14.27 7.37 36.70
CA LEU A 124 -13.98 8.58 37.48
C LEU A 124 -15.14 8.80 38.46
N ASP A 125 -14.86 8.84 39.76
CA ASP A 125 -15.88 8.97 40.82
C ASP A 125 -17.03 7.93 40.73
N GLY A 126 -16.70 6.72 40.25
CA GLY A 126 -17.65 5.60 40.06
C GLY A 126 -18.49 5.70 38.77
N VAL A 127 -18.23 6.67 37.90
CA VAL A 127 -18.90 6.82 36.60
C VAL A 127 -17.92 6.50 35.49
N GLN A 128 -18.30 5.60 34.58
CA GLN A 128 -17.49 5.24 33.43
C GLN A 128 -17.27 6.46 32.51
N PHE A 129 -16.03 6.69 32.11
CA PHE A 129 -15.70 7.84 31.27
C PHE A 129 -15.45 7.40 29.80
N GLU A 130 -15.68 8.32 28.88
CA GLU A 130 -15.50 8.09 27.45
C GLU A 130 -14.00 7.88 27.13
N GLY A 131 -13.70 6.89 26.27
CA GLY A 131 -12.32 6.51 25.91
C GLY A 131 -11.60 5.65 26.95
N GLY A 132 -12.23 5.39 28.14
CA GLY A 132 -11.66 4.54 29.19
C GLY A 132 -12.01 3.05 29.08
N THR A 133 -12.72 2.62 28.04
CA THR A 133 -13.18 1.23 27.91
C THR A 133 -12.73 0.64 26.57
N ALA A 134 -12.16 -0.55 26.62
CA ALA A 134 -11.86 -1.34 25.43
C ALA A 134 -11.93 -2.83 25.75
N ALA A 135 -12.20 -3.62 24.71
CA ALA A 135 -12.25 -5.07 24.78
C ALA A 135 -11.21 -5.68 23.82
N ASN A 136 -10.68 -6.84 24.21
CA ASN A 136 -9.68 -7.59 23.46
C ASN A 136 -8.44 -6.74 23.08
N GLN A 137 -7.97 -5.92 24.01
CA GLN A 137 -6.77 -5.10 23.80
C GLN A 137 -5.51 -5.87 24.13
N THR A 138 -4.51 -5.69 23.29
CA THR A 138 -3.16 -6.20 23.50
C THR A 138 -2.39 -5.19 24.34
N ILE A 139 -1.95 -5.59 25.55
CA ILE A 139 -1.25 -4.74 26.50
C ILE A 139 0.05 -5.42 26.89
N THR A 140 1.19 -4.73 26.74
CA THR A 140 2.47 -5.21 27.27
C THR A 140 2.60 -4.73 28.73
N ALA A 141 2.70 -5.66 29.66
CA ALA A 141 2.76 -5.44 31.10
C ALA A 141 4.15 -4.90 31.53
N ALA A 142 4.43 -3.66 31.16
CA ALA A 142 5.71 -2.99 31.44
C ALA A 142 5.51 -1.47 31.48
N SER A 143 6.47 -0.76 32.10
CA SER A 143 6.53 0.72 32.05
C SER A 143 6.91 1.22 30.65
N GLY A 144 6.45 2.43 30.28
CA GLY A 144 6.85 3.11 29.06
C GLY A 144 6.22 2.56 27.77
N THR A 145 5.11 1.85 27.86
CA THR A 145 4.39 1.20 26.75
C THR A 145 3.34 2.10 26.08
N GLY A 146 3.38 3.41 26.32
CA GLY A 146 2.43 4.38 25.74
C GLY A 146 1.16 4.59 26.57
N TYR A 147 0.93 3.79 27.60
CA TYR A 147 -0.11 4.01 28.59
C TYR A 147 0.33 5.00 29.68
N ILE A 148 -0.63 5.54 30.43
CA ILE A 148 -0.33 6.36 31.62
C ILE A 148 0.40 5.51 32.65
N GLU A 149 1.28 6.15 33.43
CA GLU A 149 2.10 5.49 34.45
C GLU A 149 1.25 4.69 35.42
N GLY A 150 1.63 3.44 35.66
CA GLY A 150 0.94 2.50 36.55
C GLY A 150 -0.15 1.66 35.86
N PHE A 151 -0.63 2.04 34.66
CA PHE A 151 -1.69 1.29 33.98
C PHE A 151 -1.22 -0.10 33.52
N ALA A 152 -0.19 -0.14 32.68
CA ALA A 152 0.29 -1.40 32.16
C ALA A 152 1.03 -2.26 33.20
N GLU A 153 1.69 -1.62 34.15
CA GLU A 153 2.36 -2.28 35.27
C GLU A 153 1.38 -3.00 36.21
N ALA A 154 0.12 -2.54 36.32
CA ALA A 154 -0.90 -3.16 37.18
C ALA A 154 -1.30 -4.57 36.73
N PHE A 155 -0.99 -4.94 35.46
CA PHE A 155 -1.23 -6.28 34.95
C PHE A 155 -0.22 -7.32 35.47
N ILE A 156 0.97 -6.88 35.93
CA ILE A 156 2.01 -7.76 36.45
C ILE A 156 1.50 -8.47 37.70
N GLY A 157 1.65 -9.80 37.75
CA GLY A 157 1.22 -10.64 38.87
C GLY A 157 -0.26 -11.01 38.85
N GLN A 158 -1.05 -10.50 37.89
CA GLN A 158 -2.46 -10.85 37.75
C GLN A 158 -2.64 -12.20 37.04
N MET A 159 -3.77 -12.86 37.32
CA MET A 159 -4.11 -14.16 36.71
C MET A 159 -5.13 -13.97 35.59
N PRO A 160 -4.96 -14.61 34.42
CA PRO A 160 -6.02 -14.68 33.42
C PRO A 160 -7.33 -15.23 33.96
N GLY A 161 -8.47 -14.70 33.48
CA GLY A 161 -9.82 -15.09 33.88
C GLY A 161 -10.29 -14.53 35.22
N VAL A 162 -9.45 -13.76 35.92
CA VAL A 162 -9.80 -13.13 37.19
C VAL A 162 -9.93 -11.63 37.01
N GLU A 163 -11.09 -11.07 37.35
CA GLU A 163 -11.30 -9.62 37.36
C GLU A 163 -10.49 -8.99 38.52
N PHE A 164 -9.85 -7.85 38.23
CA PHE A 164 -9.11 -7.04 39.18
C PHE A 164 -9.30 -5.55 38.89
N ASP A 165 -9.08 -4.73 39.92
CA ASP A 165 -9.15 -3.29 39.82
C ASP A 165 -7.90 -2.64 40.42
N PHE A 166 -7.60 -1.43 39.91
CA PHE A 166 -6.50 -0.61 40.41
C PHE A 166 -6.74 0.88 40.09
N ASP A 167 -6.12 1.73 40.90
CA ASP A 167 -6.18 3.17 40.73
C ASP A 167 -4.93 3.71 40.07
N VAL A 168 -5.10 4.67 39.14
CA VAL A 168 -4.04 5.42 38.50
C VAL A 168 -4.39 6.89 38.38
N THR A 169 -3.38 7.75 38.31
CA THR A 169 -3.60 9.20 38.15
C THR A 169 -3.17 9.63 36.78
N PHE A 170 -4.06 10.28 36.02
CA PHE A 170 -3.72 10.89 34.74
C PHE A 170 -2.69 12.02 34.94
N PRO A 171 -1.71 12.17 34.04
CA PRO A 171 -0.77 13.30 34.06
C PRO A 171 -1.50 14.65 34.11
N ALA A 172 -0.92 15.64 34.76
CA ALA A 172 -1.52 16.97 34.89
C ALA A 172 -1.64 17.72 33.55
N ASP A 173 -0.82 17.35 32.58
CA ASP A 173 -0.79 17.85 31.19
C ASP A 173 -1.47 16.91 30.20
N TYR A 174 -2.31 15.99 30.69
CA TYR A 174 -3.05 15.07 29.81
C TYR A 174 -3.99 15.84 28.88
N GLY A 175 -4.04 15.44 27.61
CA GLY A 175 -4.78 16.16 26.55
C GLY A 175 -6.28 16.30 26.82
N ASN A 176 -6.91 15.33 27.52
CA ASN A 176 -8.29 15.46 27.98
C ASN A 176 -8.31 16.18 29.35
N THR A 177 -8.73 17.46 29.37
CA THR A 177 -8.78 18.30 30.56
C THR A 177 -9.74 17.80 31.63
N ASP A 178 -10.72 16.96 31.29
CA ASP A 178 -11.65 16.38 32.23
C ASP A 178 -11.04 15.23 33.04
N LEU A 179 -9.92 14.67 32.56
CA LEU A 179 -9.16 13.60 33.21
C LEU A 179 -7.81 14.07 33.76
N ALA A 180 -7.25 15.19 33.25
CA ALA A 180 -5.95 15.70 33.64
C ALA A 180 -5.80 15.87 35.15
N GLY A 181 -4.79 15.21 35.76
CA GLY A 181 -4.50 15.23 37.20
C GLY A 181 -5.49 14.49 38.06
N LYS A 182 -6.46 13.75 37.50
CA LYS A 182 -7.45 13.02 38.26
C LYS A 182 -7.04 11.57 38.46
N GLU A 183 -7.37 11.05 39.66
CA GLU A 183 -7.29 9.62 39.97
C GLU A 183 -8.54 8.93 39.44
N VAL A 184 -8.34 7.79 38.78
CA VAL A 184 -9.38 6.95 38.18
C VAL A 184 -9.17 5.49 38.55
N THR A 185 -10.25 4.72 38.63
CA THR A 185 -10.19 3.28 38.83
C THR A 185 -10.40 2.55 37.51
N PHE A 186 -9.53 1.62 37.19
CA PHE A 186 -9.74 0.69 36.08
C PHE A 186 -10.15 -0.68 36.63
N VAL A 187 -11.17 -1.28 36.01
CA VAL A 187 -11.59 -2.67 36.21
C VAL A 187 -11.21 -3.44 34.98
N CYS A 188 -10.41 -4.49 35.15
CA CYS A 188 -9.78 -5.22 34.06
C CYS A 188 -10.00 -6.74 34.20
N THR A 189 -10.03 -7.42 33.03
CA THR A 189 -10.00 -8.88 32.98
C THR A 189 -8.99 -9.30 31.86
N ILE A 190 -7.98 -10.07 32.26
CA ILE A 190 -7.03 -10.69 31.32
C ILE A 190 -7.68 -11.95 30.76
N HIS A 191 -7.73 -12.07 29.43
CA HIS A 191 -8.18 -13.30 28.77
C HIS A 191 -7.06 -14.31 28.68
N SER A 192 -5.86 -13.86 28.33
CA SER A 192 -4.67 -14.71 28.19
C SER A 192 -3.39 -13.90 28.24
N ILE A 193 -2.29 -14.58 28.51
CA ILE A 193 -0.94 -14.13 28.26
C ILE A 193 -0.51 -14.69 26.91
N GLN A 194 0.11 -13.86 26.09
CA GLN A 194 0.68 -14.23 24.81
C GLN A 194 2.04 -14.88 25.05
N GLY A 195 2.31 -16.03 24.43
CA GLY A 195 3.62 -16.66 24.44
C GLY A 195 4.70 -15.74 23.88
N SER A 196 5.94 -15.94 24.27
CA SER A 196 7.06 -15.08 23.89
C SER A 196 7.52 -15.27 22.46
N GLU A 197 7.19 -16.39 21.83
CA GLU A 197 7.61 -16.75 20.48
C GLU A 197 6.41 -16.99 19.58
N ALA A 198 6.48 -16.47 18.36
CA ALA A 198 5.51 -16.79 17.32
C ALA A 198 5.70 -18.24 16.87
N ILE A 199 4.61 -18.99 16.81
CA ILE A 199 4.59 -20.38 16.34
C ILE A 199 4.13 -20.36 14.89
N VAL A 200 4.98 -20.77 13.96
CA VAL A 200 4.63 -20.97 12.55
C VAL A 200 3.92 -22.31 12.45
N PRO A 201 2.71 -22.38 11.86
CA PRO A 201 1.98 -23.63 11.72
C PRO A 201 2.71 -24.58 10.75
N GLU A 202 2.52 -25.88 10.95
CA GLU A 202 2.97 -26.88 9.98
C GLU A 202 1.99 -26.96 8.80
N LEU A 203 2.52 -27.19 7.59
CA LEU A 203 1.72 -27.41 6.40
C LEU A 203 1.13 -28.83 6.45
N THR A 204 -0.11 -28.95 6.92
CA THR A 204 -0.84 -30.22 7.05
C THR A 204 -2.11 -30.22 6.20
N ASP A 205 -2.67 -31.41 5.95
CA ASP A 205 -3.95 -31.52 5.22
C ASP A 205 -5.08 -30.74 5.92
N GLU A 206 -5.10 -30.75 7.26
CA GLU A 206 -6.07 -30.00 8.07
C GLU A 206 -5.89 -28.49 7.88
N PHE A 207 -4.64 -27.99 7.94
CA PHE A 207 -4.31 -26.59 7.75
C PHE A 207 -4.76 -26.09 6.37
N VAL A 208 -4.47 -26.83 5.29
CA VAL A 208 -4.84 -26.41 3.93
C VAL A 208 -6.35 -26.51 3.67
N GLN A 209 -7.05 -27.43 4.33
CA GLN A 209 -8.51 -27.52 4.27
C GLN A 209 -9.18 -26.33 4.94
N GLU A 210 -8.74 -25.98 6.15
CA GLU A 210 -9.34 -24.94 6.96
C GLU A 210 -9.08 -23.53 6.40
N ASN A 211 -7.86 -23.27 5.92
CA ASN A 211 -7.45 -21.93 5.53
C ASN A 211 -7.65 -21.66 4.03
N PHE A 212 -7.55 -22.65 3.16
CA PHE A 212 -7.58 -22.49 1.70
C PHE A 212 -8.69 -23.29 1.00
N GLY A 213 -9.30 -24.26 1.68
CA GLY A 213 -10.34 -25.11 1.12
C GLY A 213 -9.83 -26.21 0.18
N TYR A 214 -8.53 -26.50 0.15
CA TYR A 214 -7.96 -27.61 -0.59
C TYR A 214 -8.14 -28.93 0.17
N ASN A 215 -8.22 -30.05 -0.55
CA ASN A 215 -8.48 -31.35 0.08
C ASN A 215 -7.27 -31.91 0.85
N ASN A 216 -6.07 -31.56 0.46
CA ASN A 216 -4.82 -32.02 1.08
C ASN A 216 -3.62 -31.19 0.60
N VAL A 217 -2.46 -31.37 1.25
CA VAL A 217 -1.20 -30.70 0.93
C VAL A 217 -0.75 -30.97 -0.52
N THR A 218 -1.02 -32.14 -1.07
CA THR A 218 -0.62 -32.44 -2.46
C THR A 218 -1.37 -31.57 -3.46
N GLU A 219 -2.68 -31.42 -3.30
CA GLU A 219 -3.49 -30.54 -4.14
C GLU A 219 -3.09 -29.07 -3.96
N PHE A 220 -2.89 -28.65 -2.71
CA PHE A 220 -2.38 -27.32 -2.40
C PHE A 220 -1.07 -27.04 -3.13
N ASN A 221 -0.06 -27.89 -2.98
CA ASN A 221 1.26 -27.68 -3.60
C ASN A 221 1.20 -27.59 -5.13
N ILE A 222 0.30 -28.35 -5.77
CA ILE A 222 0.14 -28.27 -7.24
C ILE A 222 -0.43 -26.90 -7.62
N LEU A 223 -1.55 -26.50 -7.03
CA LEU A 223 -2.28 -25.30 -7.41
C LEU A 223 -1.56 -24.01 -6.94
N PHE A 224 -0.96 -24.05 -5.76
CA PHE A 224 -0.17 -22.92 -5.26
C PHE A 224 1.11 -22.72 -6.08
N ARG A 225 1.78 -23.83 -6.51
CA ARG A 225 2.93 -23.73 -7.41
C ARG A 225 2.55 -23.12 -8.77
N GLU A 226 1.39 -23.49 -9.33
CA GLU A 226 0.89 -22.90 -10.57
C GLU A 226 0.62 -21.39 -10.39
N GLU A 227 0.07 -20.98 -9.26
CA GLU A 227 -0.19 -19.57 -8.93
C GLU A 227 1.12 -18.79 -8.78
N VAL A 228 2.08 -19.29 -8.01
CA VAL A 228 3.40 -18.65 -7.80
C VAL A 228 4.19 -18.58 -9.12
N GLN A 229 4.15 -19.63 -9.93
CA GLN A 229 4.77 -19.67 -11.26
C GLN A 229 4.20 -18.56 -12.18
N ALA A 230 2.89 -18.45 -12.26
CA ALA A 230 2.22 -17.43 -13.07
C ALA A 230 2.54 -16.02 -12.57
N GLN A 231 2.62 -15.82 -11.24
CA GLN A 231 3.00 -14.54 -10.65
C GLN A 231 4.45 -14.17 -10.98
N LYS A 232 5.38 -15.13 -10.90
CA LYS A 232 6.78 -14.92 -11.27
C LYS A 232 6.94 -14.57 -12.74
N GLU A 233 6.26 -15.29 -13.64
CA GLU A 233 6.28 -15.02 -15.08
C GLU A 233 5.78 -13.61 -15.40
N TYR A 234 4.68 -13.20 -14.79
CA TYR A 234 4.14 -11.84 -14.91
C TYR A 234 5.14 -10.78 -14.39
N TYR A 235 5.75 -11.03 -13.24
CA TYR A 235 6.74 -10.10 -12.67
C TYR A 235 7.97 -9.92 -13.56
N VAL A 236 8.51 -11.01 -14.07
CA VAL A 236 9.66 -11.00 -14.99
C VAL A 236 9.32 -10.28 -16.29
N GLU A 237 8.13 -10.49 -16.83
CA GLU A 237 7.67 -9.82 -18.03
C GLU A 237 7.44 -8.32 -17.82
N SER A 238 6.82 -7.96 -16.71
CA SER A 238 6.61 -6.56 -16.32
C SER A 238 7.92 -5.81 -16.11
N ASN A 239 8.92 -6.45 -15.49
CA ASN A 239 10.26 -5.85 -15.35
C ASN A 239 10.94 -5.65 -16.71
N MET A 240 10.84 -6.62 -17.59
CA MET A 240 11.36 -6.50 -18.96
C MET A 240 10.70 -5.33 -19.71
N TYR A 241 9.38 -5.18 -19.62
CA TYR A 241 8.67 -4.02 -20.21
C TYR A 241 9.10 -2.69 -19.60
N SER A 242 9.32 -2.67 -18.28
CA SER A 242 9.81 -1.47 -17.61
C SER A 242 11.22 -1.06 -18.08
N GLU A 243 12.14 -2.02 -18.21
CA GLU A 243 13.48 -1.76 -18.74
C GLU A 243 13.43 -1.29 -20.21
N LEU A 244 12.60 -1.95 -21.01
CA LEU A 244 12.37 -1.59 -22.40
C LEU A 244 11.83 -0.16 -22.53
N TRP A 245 10.83 0.18 -21.71
CA TRP A 245 10.26 1.53 -21.66
C TRP A 245 11.28 2.59 -21.29
N LEU A 246 12.04 2.35 -20.22
CA LEU A 246 13.09 3.29 -19.80
C LEU A 246 14.11 3.52 -20.92
N ALA A 247 14.51 2.47 -21.63
CA ALA A 247 15.44 2.59 -22.77
C ALA A 247 14.83 3.40 -23.92
N VAL A 248 13.55 3.23 -24.21
CA VAL A 248 12.82 4.02 -25.23
C VAL A 248 12.75 5.50 -24.84
N VAL A 249 12.40 5.78 -23.56
CA VAL A 249 12.34 7.15 -23.04
C VAL A 249 13.72 7.81 -23.00
N ASP A 250 14.77 7.07 -22.65
CA ASP A 250 16.15 7.58 -22.62
C ASP A 250 16.68 7.90 -24.01
N ASN A 251 16.30 7.12 -25.01
CA ASN A 251 16.67 7.38 -26.42
C ASN A 251 15.97 8.63 -26.97
N ALA A 252 14.87 9.08 -26.39
CA ALA A 252 14.13 10.24 -26.87
C ALA A 252 14.77 11.56 -26.42
N GLU A 253 14.87 12.52 -27.36
CA GLU A 253 15.40 13.86 -27.14
C GLU A 253 14.25 14.79 -26.70
N LEU A 254 14.27 15.22 -25.44
CA LEU A 254 13.37 16.24 -24.95
C LEU A 254 13.79 17.61 -25.47
N ILE A 255 12.89 18.31 -26.15
CA ILE A 255 13.10 19.65 -26.71
C ILE A 255 12.60 20.72 -25.73
N ALA A 256 11.39 20.56 -25.22
CA ALA A 256 10.76 21.44 -24.25
C ALA A 256 9.61 20.73 -23.53
N TYR A 257 9.18 21.26 -22.40
CA TYR A 257 7.94 20.85 -21.76
C TYR A 257 6.75 21.66 -22.29
N PRO A 258 5.53 21.07 -22.39
CA PRO A 258 4.35 21.80 -22.84
C PRO A 258 3.79 22.68 -21.72
N GLY A 259 3.79 24.00 -21.96
CA GLY A 259 3.16 24.98 -21.05
C GLY A 259 3.60 24.87 -19.59
N GLN A 260 2.64 24.68 -18.70
CA GLN A 260 2.81 24.52 -17.24
C GLN A 260 2.54 23.08 -16.79
N GLU A 261 2.68 22.09 -17.66
CA GLU A 261 2.31 20.70 -17.36
C GLU A 261 3.17 20.08 -16.26
N VAL A 262 4.46 20.40 -16.21
CA VAL A 262 5.34 19.94 -15.12
C VAL A 262 4.86 20.48 -13.78
N GLU A 263 4.54 21.78 -13.73
CA GLU A 263 4.03 22.43 -12.52
C GLU A 263 2.68 21.88 -12.09
N ARG A 264 1.82 21.52 -13.05
CA ARG A 264 0.53 20.89 -12.78
C ARG A 264 0.71 19.50 -12.14
N ILE A 265 1.49 18.62 -12.78
CA ILE A 265 1.79 17.28 -12.27
C ILE A 265 2.47 17.34 -10.89
N TYR A 266 3.47 18.23 -10.74
CA TYR A 266 4.11 18.45 -9.46
C TYR A 266 3.09 18.89 -8.39
N GLY A 267 2.19 19.81 -8.72
CA GLY A 267 1.16 20.28 -7.81
C GLY A 267 0.18 19.21 -7.36
N GLU A 268 -0.25 18.34 -8.27
CA GLU A 268 -1.14 17.20 -7.97
C GLU A 268 -0.45 16.18 -7.06
N ARG A 269 0.79 15.83 -7.35
CA ARG A 269 1.57 14.90 -6.53
C ARG A 269 1.86 15.46 -5.15
N ARG A 270 2.18 16.76 -5.07
CA ARG A 270 2.39 17.45 -3.81
C ARG A 270 1.12 17.42 -2.96
N ALA A 271 -0.05 17.74 -3.54
CA ALA A 271 -1.33 17.70 -2.83
C ALA A 271 -1.64 16.30 -2.28
N MET A 272 -1.33 15.25 -3.02
CA MET A 272 -1.46 13.86 -2.57
C MET A 272 -0.58 13.58 -1.34
N TYR A 273 0.67 14.03 -1.34
CA TYR A 273 1.57 13.84 -0.19
C TYR A 273 1.17 14.73 1.01
N GLU A 274 0.60 15.92 0.78
CA GLU A 274 0.03 16.77 1.83
C GLU A 274 -1.19 16.08 2.49
N GLU A 275 -2.03 15.38 1.71
CA GLU A 275 -3.15 14.59 2.25
C GLU A 275 -2.64 13.41 3.09
N TYR A 276 -1.65 12.66 2.61
CA TYR A 276 -1.03 11.59 3.39
C TYR A 276 -0.39 12.09 4.68
N ALA A 277 0.33 13.21 4.63
CA ALA A 277 0.90 13.83 5.82
C ALA A 277 -0.18 14.13 6.87
N GLY A 278 -1.32 14.68 6.42
CA GLY A 278 -2.49 14.91 7.29
C GLY A 278 -3.04 13.63 7.91
N TYR A 279 -3.12 12.55 7.15
CA TYR A 279 -3.55 11.23 7.67
C TYR A 279 -2.60 10.69 8.75
N TYR A 280 -1.28 10.86 8.57
CA TYR A 280 -0.26 10.43 9.54
C TYR A 280 -0.05 11.43 10.67
N GLY A 281 -0.72 12.60 10.66
CA GLY A 281 -0.60 13.62 11.70
C GLY A 281 0.76 14.30 11.76
N VAL A 282 1.47 14.39 10.64
CA VAL A 282 2.78 15.05 10.49
C VAL A 282 2.69 16.17 9.45
N ASP A 283 3.69 17.06 9.41
CA ASP A 283 3.80 18.05 8.34
C ASP A 283 4.30 17.42 7.02
N TYR A 284 4.05 18.13 5.91
CA TYR A 284 4.40 17.68 4.57
C TYR A 284 5.90 17.35 4.41
N ASP A 285 6.80 18.21 4.90
CA ASP A 285 8.25 18.03 4.74
C ASP A 285 8.72 16.79 5.51
N THR A 286 8.16 16.58 6.71
CA THR A 286 8.41 15.39 7.53
C THR A 286 7.89 14.12 6.82
N PHE A 287 6.69 14.16 6.25
CA PHE A 287 6.15 13.03 5.52
C PHE A 287 6.98 12.70 4.29
N LEU A 288 7.23 13.72 3.45
CA LEU A 288 7.98 13.55 2.21
C LEU A 288 9.37 12.96 2.45
N THR A 289 10.09 13.45 3.47
CA THR A 289 11.47 13.04 3.75
C THR A 289 11.53 11.69 4.47
N ASN A 290 10.73 11.49 5.52
CA ASN A 290 10.89 10.35 6.42
C ASN A 290 10.05 9.12 6.00
N TYR A 291 8.94 9.33 5.28
CA TYR A 291 8.05 8.25 4.85
C TYR A 291 8.17 7.97 3.35
N ALA A 292 8.22 9.01 2.51
CA ALA A 292 8.38 8.85 1.08
C ALA A 292 9.85 8.77 0.61
N GLY A 293 10.81 9.19 1.44
CA GLY A 293 12.24 9.18 1.11
C GLY A 293 12.62 10.16 0.01
N LEU A 294 11.83 11.22 -0.19
CA LEU A 294 11.99 12.22 -1.24
C LEU A 294 12.24 13.60 -0.64
N THR A 295 12.90 14.45 -1.40
CA THR A 295 12.89 15.89 -1.21
C THR A 295 11.89 16.55 -2.17
N ASP A 296 11.54 17.80 -1.93
CA ASP A 296 10.67 18.57 -2.84
C ASP A 296 11.31 18.75 -4.23
N GLU A 297 12.65 18.82 -4.30
CA GLU A 297 13.41 18.87 -5.55
C GLU A 297 13.32 17.52 -6.30
N ASP A 298 13.39 16.41 -5.58
CA ASP A 298 13.21 15.08 -6.18
C ASP A 298 11.80 14.92 -6.74
N LEU A 299 10.77 15.36 -6.00
CA LEU A 299 9.38 15.32 -6.46
C LEU A 299 9.16 16.14 -7.73
N TYR A 300 9.80 17.32 -7.82
CA TYR A 300 9.75 18.12 -9.04
C TYR A 300 10.48 17.46 -10.22
N ALA A 301 11.67 16.88 -9.96
CA ALA A 301 12.43 16.17 -10.97
C ALA A 301 11.68 14.91 -11.48
N GLU A 302 11.02 14.19 -10.59
CA GLU A 302 10.14 13.08 -10.98
C GLU A 302 8.97 13.56 -11.84
N SER A 303 8.36 14.71 -11.50
CA SER A 303 7.27 15.29 -12.28
C SER A 303 7.73 15.65 -13.71
N GLN A 304 8.95 16.13 -13.85
CA GLN A 304 9.57 16.35 -15.17
C GLN A 304 9.74 15.03 -15.95
N LYS A 305 10.14 13.97 -15.26
CA LYS A 305 10.28 12.64 -15.87
C LYS A 305 8.93 12.11 -16.37
N TYR A 306 7.87 12.23 -15.59
CA TYR A 306 6.53 11.80 -16.02
C TYR A 306 6.05 12.54 -17.26
N VAL A 307 6.19 13.86 -17.30
CA VAL A 307 5.83 14.63 -18.51
C VAL A 307 6.63 14.19 -19.73
N LYS A 308 7.92 13.85 -19.57
CA LYS A 308 8.73 13.29 -20.67
C LYS A 308 8.20 11.93 -21.12
N GLU A 309 7.86 11.06 -20.19
CA GLU A 309 7.29 9.74 -20.46
C GLU A 309 5.97 9.83 -21.23
N ASP A 310 5.07 10.73 -20.82
CA ASP A 310 3.82 11.00 -21.54
C ASP A 310 4.09 11.51 -22.96
N LEU A 311 4.99 12.47 -23.12
CA LEU A 311 5.37 12.97 -24.45
C LEU A 311 5.88 11.85 -25.37
N VAL A 312 6.70 10.94 -24.85
CA VAL A 312 7.22 9.79 -25.61
C VAL A 312 6.09 8.83 -25.96
N MET A 313 5.26 8.47 -24.99
CA MET A 313 4.13 7.55 -25.15
C MET A 313 3.16 8.04 -26.25
N TYR A 314 2.65 9.25 -26.10
CA TYR A 314 1.69 9.80 -27.02
C TYR A 314 2.29 10.12 -28.40
N GLN A 315 3.58 10.46 -28.47
CA GLN A 315 4.27 10.61 -29.77
C GLN A 315 4.43 9.25 -30.48
N LEU A 316 4.73 8.17 -29.75
CA LEU A 316 4.76 6.81 -30.30
C LEU A 316 3.39 6.35 -30.79
N ILE A 317 2.33 6.58 -30.01
CA ILE A 317 0.95 6.27 -30.40
C ILE A 317 0.62 6.93 -31.73
N LYS A 318 0.98 8.21 -31.90
CA LYS A 318 0.76 8.96 -33.14
C LYS A 318 1.60 8.44 -34.31
N GLU A 319 2.89 8.18 -34.10
CA GLU A 319 3.80 7.71 -35.11
C GLU A 319 3.44 6.32 -35.65
N LEU A 320 3.02 5.43 -34.70
CA LEU A 320 2.60 4.07 -35.05
C LEU A 320 1.14 4.00 -35.54
N ASN A 321 0.37 5.10 -35.41
CA ASN A 321 -1.08 5.10 -35.55
C ASN A 321 -1.71 3.97 -34.71
N PHE A 322 -1.27 3.89 -33.44
CA PHE A 322 -1.61 2.82 -32.53
C PHE A 322 -2.94 3.11 -31.84
N GLU A 323 -3.84 2.17 -31.85
CA GLU A 323 -5.14 2.24 -31.20
C GLU A 323 -5.43 0.89 -30.53
N VAL A 324 -6.07 0.89 -29.38
CA VAL A 324 -6.60 -0.29 -28.72
C VAL A 324 -8.07 -0.41 -29.09
N THR A 325 -8.45 -1.55 -29.63
CA THR A 325 -9.84 -1.84 -29.99
C THR A 325 -10.68 -2.08 -28.72
N GLU A 326 -11.99 -1.98 -28.85
CA GLU A 326 -12.90 -2.31 -27.71
C GLU A 326 -12.80 -3.79 -27.30
N GLU A 327 -12.41 -4.70 -28.20
CA GLU A 327 -12.17 -6.12 -27.90
C GLU A 327 -10.90 -6.27 -27.05
N GLU A 328 -9.78 -5.67 -27.44
CA GLU A 328 -8.52 -5.64 -26.69
C GLU A 328 -8.70 -4.94 -25.33
N TYR A 329 -9.50 -3.87 -25.29
CA TYR A 329 -9.84 -3.22 -24.01
C TYR A 329 -10.60 -4.17 -23.09
N ALA A 330 -11.61 -4.88 -23.60
CA ALA A 330 -12.38 -5.83 -22.81
C ALA A 330 -11.50 -7.01 -22.32
N GLU A 331 -10.59 -7.50 -23.15
CA GLU A 331 -9.60 -8.53 -22.75
C GLU A 331 -8.66 -8.04 -21.65
N GLY A 332 -8.15 -6.81 -21.77
CA GLY A 332 -7.32 -6.16 -20.74
C GLY A 332 -8.08 -5.96 -19.43
N MET A 333 -9.33 -5.51 -19.48
CA MET A 333 -10.18 -5.39 -18.29
C MET A 333 -10.44 -6.72 -17.62
N ALA A 334 -10.72 -7.77 -18.39
CA ALA A 334 -10.91 -9.12 -17.86
C ALA A 334 -9.64 -9.67 -17.20
N PHE A 335 -8.47 -9.41 -17.81
CA PHE A 335 -7.18 -9.76 -17.22
C PHE A 335 -6.96 -9.06 -15.87
N PHE A 336 -7.16 -7.75 -15.78
CA PHE A 336 -7.02 -7.02 -14.52
C PHE A 336 -8.06 -7.45 -13.47
N ALA A 337 -9.29 -7.74 -13.89
CA ALA A 337 -10.33 -8.23 -13.01
C ALA A 337 -9.96 -9.58 -12.37
N ASP A 338 -9.45 -10.53 -13.15
CA ASP A 338 -8.96 -11.82 -12.67
C ASP A 338 -7.73 -11.65 -11.77
N TYR A 339 -6.76 -10.88 -12.23
CA TYR A 339 -5.51 -10.63 -11.50
C TYR A 339 -5.76 -10.01 -10.11
N TYR A 340 -6.68 -9.04 -10.02
CA TYR A 340 -7.04 -8.38 -8.77
C TYR A 340 -8.09 -9.13 -7.95
N GLY A 341 -8.72 -10.16 -8.51
CA GLY A 341 -9.86 -10.83 -7.88
C GLY A 341 -11.03 -9.89 -7.65
N ALA A 342 -11.21 -8.92 -8.54
CA ALA A 342 -12.24 -7.89 -8.53
C ALA A 342 -13.12 -8.03 -9.77
N THR A 343 -14.24 -7.33 -9.80
CA THR A 343 -15.05 -7.16 -11.00
C THR A 343 -14.56 -5.95 -11.81
N GLU A 344 -14.82 -5.92 -13.11
CA GLU A 344 -14.52 -4.75 -13.95
C GLU A 344 -15.20 -3.47 -13.41
N GLU A 345 -16.43 -3.58 -12.88
CA GLU A 345 -17.16 -2.47 -12.27
C GLU A 345 -16.46 -1.93 -11.02
N GLU A 346 -15.89 -2.82 -10.18
CA GLU A 346 -15.10 -2.43 -9.01
C GLU A 346 -13.80 -1.74 -9.43
N LEU A 347 -13.12 -2.23 -10.47
CA LEU A 347 -11.91 -1.59 -11.00
C LEU A 347 -12.21 -0.18 -11.54
N ILE A 348 -13.26 -0.02 -12.34
CA ILE A 348 -13.69 1.30 -12.86
C ILE A 348 -14.11 2.22 -11.71
N SER A 349 -14.83 1.72 -10.71
CA SER A 349 -15.24 2.51 -9.55
C SER A 349 -14.07 3.00 -8.72
N TYR A 350 -13.00 2.21 -8.62
CA TYR A 350 -11.83 2.52 -7.80
C TYR A 350 -10.81 3.38 -8.53
N TYR A 351 -10.50 3.03 -9.79
CA TYR A 351 -9.42 3.67 -10.56
C TYR A 351 -9.91 4.70 -11.57
N GLY A 352 -11.17 4.63 -11.99
CA GLY A 352 -11.74 5.41 -13.09
C GLY A 352 -11.55 4.73 -14.45
N GLU A 353 -12.54 4.93 -15.36
CA GLU A 353 -12.51 4.31 -16.69
C GLU A 353 -11.34 4.84 -17.54
N GLU A 354 -11.04 6.14 -17.47
CA GLU A 354 -9.96 6.76 -18.24
C GLU A 354 -8.59 6.19 -17.83
N THR A 355 -8.35 6.02 -16.54
CA THR A 355 -7.13 5.40 -16.02
C THR A 355 -6.98 3.97 -16.53
N MET A 356 -8.05 3.16 -16.46
CA MET A 356 -8.01 1.80 -16.95
C MET A 356 -7.73 1.74 -18.46
N ARG A 357 -8.35 2.61 -19.24
CA ARG A 357 -8.08 2.72 -20.70
C ARG A 357 -6.64 3.07 -21.00
N THR A 358 -6.06 4.04 -20.26
CA THR A 358 -4.66 4.43 -20.45
C THR A 358 -3.69 3.33 -20.01
N THR A 359 -4.00 2.61 -18.92
CA THR A 359 -3.21 1.47 -18.46
C THR A 359 -3.16 0.36 -19.51
N ILE A 360 -4.31 -0.01 -20.07
CA ILE A 360 -4.40 -1.02 -21.13
C ILE A 360 -3.72 -0.56 -22.41
N LEU A 361 -3.90 0.72 -22.78
CA LEU A 361 -3.24 1.31 -23.93
C LEU A 361 -1.70 1.25 -23.80
N TRP A 362 -1.17 1.58 -22.62
CA TRP A 362 0.26 1.51 -22.34
C TRP A 362 0.77 0.06 -22.42
N GLN A 363 0.08 -0.89 -21.77
CA GLN A 363 0.46 -2.30 -21.81
C GLN A 363 0.50 -2.82 -23.24
N SER A 364 -0.56 -2.58 -24.02
CA SER A 364 -0.63 -3.03 -25.43
C SER A 364 0.43 -2.35 -26.31
N LEU A 365 0.76 -1.09 -26.05
CA LEU A 365 1.86 -0.40 -26.72
C LEU A 365 3.21 -1.05 -26.38
N MET A 366 3.45 -1.42 -25.13
CA MET A 366 4.67 -2.09 -24.70
C MET A 366 4.82 -3.47 -25.33
N GLU A 367 3.75 -4.25 -25.40
CA GLU A 367 3.72 -5.51 -26.13
C GLU A 367 4.11 -5.31 -27.59
N LYS A 368 3.57 -4.27 -28.23
CA LYS A 368 3.90 -3.93 -29.62
C LYS A 368 5.36 -3.54 -29.82
N ILE A 369 5.95 -2.80 -28.92
CA ILE A 369 7.37 -2.42 -28.97
C ILE A 369 8.26 -3.67 -28.73
N ALA A 370 7.85 -4.54 -27.79
CA ALA A 370 8.57 -5.76 -27.46
C ALA A 370 8.65 -6.76 -28.63
N GLU A 371 7.67 -6.76 -29.56
CA GLU A 371 7.74 -7.58 -30.78
C GLU A 371 9.02 -7.34 -31.61
N THR A 372 9.60 -6.14 -31.53
CA THR A 372 10.81 -5.76 -32.25
C THR A 372 12.06 -5.74 -31.38
N ALA A 373 11.92 -5.89 -30.05
CA ALA A 373 13.04 -5.85 -29.12
C ALA A 373 14.00 -7.03 -29.32
N VAL A 374 15.26 -6.84 -28.98
CA VAL A 374 16.28 -7.90 -28.99
C VAL A 374 16.35 -8.47 -27.57
N ILE A 375 15.48 -9.43 -27.31
CA ILE A 375 15.37 -10.06 -25.99
C ILE A 375 16.47 -11.11 -25.81
N THR A 376 17.25 -10.99 -24.73
CA THR A 376 18.24 -11.98 -24.31
C THR A 376 17.74 -12.62 -23.00
N GLU A 377 17.71 -13.94 -22.93
CA GLU A 377 17.41 -14.65 -21.70
C GLU A 377 18.62 -14.61 -20.76
N GLY A 378 18.37 -14.16 -19.51
CA GLY A 378 19.36 -14.05 -18.43
C GLY A 378 19.47 -15.33 -17.59
#